data_d61007e8c8c40c594f42f960c98cf151
#
_entry.id   d61007e8c8c40c594f42f960c98cf151
#
_cell.length_a   1.000
_cell.length_b   1.000
_cell.length_c   1.000
_cell.angle_alpha   90.00
_cell.angle_beta   90.00
_cell.angle_gamma   90.00
#
_symmetry.space_group_name_H-M   'P 1'
#
loop_
_entity.id
_entity.type
_entity.pdbx_description
1 polymer ?
#
loop_
_entity_poly.entity_id
_entity_poly.type
_entity_poly.pdbx_seq_one_letter_code
_entity_poly.pdbx_strand_id
1 'polypeptide(L)'
;MEERDYLMRLITVFMNALSRIINCIDLDDLENAKTQINEAYTLLDANSNYFQDSDLETIILFFKNKEGNHFKRVEMLSQLMYYDSLIQNSGIKKQQKLKKAITLLEYQNHYTQEYSLELNTKLTQMKNTLLQIADEKP
;
A
#
# COMPACT_ATOMS: atom_id res chain seq x y z
N MET A 1 11.93 23.17 8.65
CA MET A 1 11.24 22.68 7.45
C MET A 1 9.77 22.51 7.75
N GLU A 2 8.91 23.03 6.91
CA GLU A 2 7.49 22.89 7.09
C GLU A 2 7.04 21.44 6.87
N GLU A 3 6.04 21.01 7.62
CA GLU A 3 5.44 19.66 7.48
C GLU A 3 5.05 19.37 6.04
N ARG A 4 4.49 20.36 5.36
CA ARG A 4 4.05 20.23 3.97
C ARG A 4 5.21 19.85 3.05
N ASP A 5 6.36 20.51 3.20
CA ASP A 5 7.54 20.23 2.36
C ASP A 5 8.08 18.84 2.63
N TYR A 6 8.10 18.41 3.88
CA TYR A 6 8.54 17.06 4.25
C TYR A 6 7.63 16.02 3.61
N LEU A 7 6.31 16.19 3.73
CA LEU A 7 5.35 15.24 3.17
C LEU A 7 5.46 15.20 1.65
N MET A 8 5.61 16.34 0.99
CA MET A 8 5.76 16.39 -0.47
C MET A 8 7.01 15.64 -0.94
N ARG A 9 8.12 15.76 -0.22
CA ARG A 9 9.33 15.00 -0.53
C ARG A 9 9.12 13.51 -0.33
N LEU A 10 8.48 13.12 0.76
CA LEU A 10 8.16 11.72 1.02
C LEU A 10 7.32 11.13 -0.10
N ILE A 11 6.27 11.85 -0.52
CA ILE A 11 5.40 11.40 -1.61
C ILE A 11 6.23 11.20 -2.89
N THR A 12 7.09 12.15 -3.23
CA THR A 12 7.93 12.06 -4.44
C THR A 12 8.85 10.85 -4.39
N VAL A 13 9.56 10.67 -3.29
CA VAL A 13 10.48 9.52 -3.11
C VAL A 13 9.71 8.21 -3.16
N PHE A 14 8.56 8.16 -2.51
CA PHE A 14 7.73 6.95 -2.49
C PHE A 14 7.19 6.62 -3.88
N MET A 15 6.69 7.60 -4.62
CA MET A 15 6.16 7.37 -5.97
C MET A 15 7.26 6.90 -6.93
N ASN A 16 8.47 7.40 -6.78
CA ASN A 16 9.62 6.91 -7.56
C ASN A 16 9.93 5.45 -7.20
N ALA A 17 9.89 5.10 -5.92
CA ALA A 17 10.09 3.72 -5.47
C ALA A 17 8.99 2.81 -6.04
N LEU A 18 7.74 3.27 -5.99
CA LEU A 18 6.61 2.50 -6.51
C LEU A 18 6.74 2.23 -8.01
N SER A 19 7.18 3.23 -8.77
CA SER A 19 7.43 3.09 -10.22
C SER A 19 8.49 2.01 -10.48
N ARG A 20 9.56 1.98 -9.69
CA ARG A 20 10.58 0.93 -9.81
C ARG A 20 10.03 -0.44 -9.49
N ILE A 21 9.18 -0.54 -8.46
CA ILE A 21 8.53 -1.81 -8.08
C ILE A 21 7.65 -2.31 -9.23
N ILE A 22 6.83 -1.45 -9.79
CA ILE A 22 5.94 -1.80 -10.91
C ILE A 22 6.77 -2.30 -12.10
N ASN A 23 7.85 -1.61 -12.41
CA ASN A 23 8.74 -2.02 -13.52
C ASN A 23 9.34 -3.40 -13.25
N CYS A 24 9.80 -3.68 -12.03
CA CYS A 24 10.32 -4.99 -11.68
C CYS A 24 9.27 -6.08 -11.83
N ILE A 25 8.03 -5.82 -11.42
CA ILE A 25 6.93 -6.77 -11.57
C ILE A 25 6.64 -7.03 -13.06
N ASP A 26 6.58 -5.97 -13.86
CA ASP A 26 6.32 -6.08 -15.29
C ASP A 26 7.40 -6.89 -16.02
N LEU A 27 8.65 -6.81 -15.55
CA LEU A 27 9.78 -7.55 -16.09
C LEU A 27 9.93 -8.95 -15.47
N ASP A 28 9.02 -9.33 -14.58
CA ASP A 28 9.07 -10.59 -13.83
C ASP A 28 10.34 -10.74 -13.00
N ASP A 29 10.93 -9.63 -12.57
CA ASP A 29 12.11 -9.59 -11.71
C ASP A 29 11.65 -9.53 -10.25
N LEU A 30 11.18 -10.66 -9.73
CA LEU A 30 10.53 -10.72 -8.42
C LEU A 30 11.50 -10.55 -7.26
N GLU A 31 12.78 -10.92 -7.41
CA GLU A 31 13.78 -10.69 -6.37
C GLU A 31 14.04 -9.21 -6.16
N ASN A 32 14.23 -8.45 -7.24
CA ASN A 32 14.39 -7.01 -7.16
C ASN A 32 13.12 -6.32 -6.68
N ALA A 33 11.95 -6.79 -7.13
CA ALA A 33 10.68 -6.27 -6.66
C ALA A 33 10.58 -6.40 -5.14
N LYS A 34 10.92 -7.57 -4.59
CA LYS A 34 10.89 -7.81 -3.15
C LYS A 34 11.82 -6.86 -2.39
N THR A 35 13.03 -6.68 -2.89
CA THR A 35 14.02 -5.77 -2.28
C THR A 35 13.47 -4.33 -2.28
N GLN A 36 12.96 -3.87 -3.41
CA GLN A 36 12.41 -2.52 -3.53
C GLN A 36 11.18 -2.32 -2.64
N ILE A 37 10.33 -3.34 -2.53
CA ILE A 37 9.15 -3.29 -1.67
C ILE A 37 9.57 -3.16 -0.21
N ASN A 38 10.55 -3.95 0.24
CA ASN A 38 11.02 -3.87 1.62
C ASN A 38 11.62 -2.49 1.94
N GLU A 39 12.35 -1.91 1.01
CA GLU A 39 12.86 -0.55 1.16
C GLU A 39 11.73 0.48 1.22
N ALA A 40 10.70 0.31 0.41
CA ALA A 40 9.57 1.22 0.39
C ALA A 40 8.79 1.22 1.72
N TYR A 41 8.67 0.07 2.37
CA TYR A 41 8.06 0.02 3.71
C TYR A 41 8.82 0.91 4.70
N THR A 42 10.15 0.92 4.62
CA THR A 42 10.96 1.75 5.54
C THR A 42 10.73 3.25 5.33
N LEU A 43 10.33 3.65 4.13
CA LEU A 43 9.93 5.04 3.89
C LEU A 43 8.70 5.43 4.71
N LEU A 44 7.88 4.46 5.09
CA LEU A 44 6.71 4.66 5.94
C LEU A 44 7.02 4.40 7.42
N ASP A 45 8.30 4.29 7.76
CA ASP A 45 8.85 4.22 9.12
C ASP A 45 8.61 2.90 9.85
N ALA A 46 8.27 1.82 9.13
CA ALA A 46 8.17 0.49 9.72
C ALA A 46 8.35 -0.58 8.64
N ASN A 47 8.46 -1.85 9.05
CA ASN A 47 8.63 -2.95 8.12
C ASN A 47 7.27 -3.59 7.75
N SER A 48 7.30 -4.52 6.79
CA SER A 48 6.07 -5.16 6.32
C SER A 48 5.38 -5.96 7.42
N ASN A 49 6.13 -6.59 8.30
CA ASN A 49 5.54 -7.39 9.39
C ASN A 49 4.76 -6.51 10.37
N TYR A 50 5.29 -5.35 10.71
CA TYR A 50 4.59 -4.41 11.57
C TYR A 50 3.24 -4.03 11.00
N PHE A 51 3.20 -3.64 9.72
CA PHE A 51 1.96 -3.23 9.08
C PHE A 51 1.00 -4.39 8.85
N GLN A 52 1.53 -5.58 8.57
CA GLN A 52 0.68 -6.75 8.36
C GLN A 52 0.03 -7.22 9.66
N ASP A 53 0.78 -7.20 10.75
CA ASP A 53 0.33 -7.72 12.05
C ASP A 53 -0.48 -6.72 12.86
N SER A 54 -0.36 -5.43 12.55
CA SER A 54 -1.10 -4.37 13.25
C SER A 54 -2.52 -4.25 12.70
N ASP A 55 -3.48 -3.97 13.58
CA ASP A 55 -4.84 -3.69 13.13
C ASP A 55 -4.93 -2.28 12.53
N LEU A 56 -6.08 -1.98 11.92
CA LEU A 56 -6.30 -0.70 11.25
C LEU A 56 -6.13 0.48 12.21
N GLU A 57 -6.71 0.40 13.41
CA GLU A 57 -6.60 1.49 14.38
C GLU A 57 -5.16 1.78 14.77
N THR A 58 -4.38 0.74 14.98
CA THR A 58 -2.95 0.87 15.33
C THR A 58 -2.19 1.57 14.21
N ILE A 59 -2.43 1.17 12.96
CA ILE A 59 -1.79 1.80 11.80
C ILE A 59 -2.18 3.27 11.68
N ILE A 60 -3.47 3.57 11.84
CA ILE A 60 -3.96 4.95 11.74
C ILE A 60 -3.32 5.83 12.82
N LEU A 61 -3.26 5.36 14.06
CA LEU A 61 -2.60 6.09 15.15
C LEU A 61 -1.11 6.28 14.87
N PHE A 62 -0.47 5.24 14.35
CA PHE A 62 0.95 5.32 13.98
C PHE A 62 1.18 6.47 12.99
N PHE A 63 0.35 6.56 11.96
CA PHE A 63 0.49 7.62 10.96
C PHE A 63 0.06 9.00 11.46
N LYS A 64 -0.94 9.06 12.34
CA LYS A 64 -1.37 10.33 12.94
C LYS A 64 -0.28 10.97 13.80
N ASN A 65 0.62 10.15 14.35
CA ASN A 65 1.75 10.66 15.12
C ASN A 65 2.90 11.16 14.24
N LYS A 66 2.81 11.00 12.92
CA LYS A 66 3.79 11.50 11.98
C LYS A 66 3.37 12.87 11.45
N GLU A 67 4.34 13.60 10.91
CA GLU A 67 4.08 14.91 10.31
C GLU A 67 3.24 14.78 9.04
N GLY A 68 2.34 15.75 8.87
CA GLY A 68 1.53 15.87 7.67
C GLY A 68 0.24 15.05 7.72
N ASN A 69 -0.43 15.02 6.58
CA ASN A 69 -1.74 14.39 6.44
C ASN A 69 -1.60 12.87 6.46
N HIS A 70 -2.19 12.22 7.49
CA HIS A 70 -2.08 10.78 7.64
C HIS A 70 -2.77 10.01 6.51
N PHE A 71 -3.78 10.59 5.83
CA PHE A 71 -4.46 9.94 4.72
C PHE A 71 -3.51 9.63 3.56
N LYS A 72 -2.52 10.50 3.31
CA LYS A 72 -1.53 10.24 2.26
C LYS A 72 -0.67 9.02 2.59
N ARG A 73 -0.31 8.86 3.86
CA ARG A 73 0.46 7.69 4.29
C ARG A 73 -0.35 6.41 4.20
N VAL A 74 -1.64 6.49 4.55
CA VAL A 74 -2.55 5.35 4.42
C VAL A 74 -2.67 4.93 2.96
N GLU A 75 -2.82 5.89 2.04
CA GLU A 75 -2.87 5.61 0.61
C GLU A 75 -1.59 4.95 0.11
N MET A 76 -0.44 5.51 0.50
CA MET A 76 0.85 4.94 0.11
C MET A 76 1.01 3.51 0.62
N LEU A 77 0.65 3.24 1.87
CA LEU A 77 0.72 1.89 2.41
C LEU A 77 -0.21 0.93 1.68
N SER A 78 -1.44 1.38 1.39
CA SER A 78 -2.40 0.56 0.64
C SER A 78 -1.86 0.15 -0.72
N GLN A 79 -1.30 1.10 -1.47
CA GLN A 79 -0.73 0.82 -2.79
C GLN A 79 0.45 -0.13 -2.68
N LEU A 80 1.33 0.08 -1.69
CA LEU A 80 2.49 -0.77 -1.50
C LEU A 80 2.07 -2.21 -1.17
N MET A 81 1.09 -2.38 -0.30
CA MET A 81 0.60 -3.70 0.06
C MET A 81 -0.09 -4.40 -1.12
N TYR A 82 -0.74 -3.64 -1.99
CA TYR A 82 -1.30 -4.19 -3.22
C TYR A 82 -0.20 -4.82 -4.07
N TYR A 83 0.88 -4.09 -4.36
CA TYR A 83 1.98 -4.63 -5.17
C TYR A 83 2.72 -5.74 -4.46
N ASP A 84 2.88 -5.64 -3.14
CA ASP A 84 3.46 -6.71 -2.33
C ASP A 84 2.63 -7.99 -2.45
N SER A 85 1.31 -7.88 -2.50
CA SER A 85 0.44 -9.04 -2.68
C SER A 85 0.69 -9.75 -4.00
N LEU A 86 0.98 -8.97 -5.07
CA LEU A 86 1.17 -9.54 -6.40
C LEU A 86 2.40 -10.41 -6.50
N ILE A 87 3.42 -10.21 -5.67
CA ILE A 87 4.67 -10.97 -5.73
C ILE A 87 4.69 -12.16 -4.77
N GLN A 88 3.64 -12.37 -3.98
CA GLN A 88 3.60 -13.49 -3.04
C GLN A 88 3.34 -14.80 -3.77
N ASN A 89 4.04 -15.87 -3.36
CA ASN A 89 3.85 -17.20 -3.91
C ASN A 89 2.63 -17.93 -3.32
N SER A 90 2.31 -17.62 -2.07
CA SER A 90 1.20 -18.25 -1.35
C SER A 90 -0.10 -17.50 -1.60
N GLY A 91 -1.16 -18.21 -1.97
CA GLY A 91 -2.49 -17.63 -2.11
C GLY A 91 -3.01 -17.01 -0.82
N ILE A 92 -2.66 -17.61 0.33
CA ILE A 92 -3.05 -17.10 1.65
C ILE A 92 -2.37 -15.74 1.90
N LYS A 93 -1.08 -15.65 1.65
CA LYS A 93 -0.33 -14.40 1.84
C LYS A 93 -0.80 -13.31 0.89
N LYS A 94 -1.07 -13.67 -0.37
CA LYS A 94 -1.66 -12.73 -1.33
C LYS A 94 -2.96 -12.15 -0.81
N GLN A 95 -3.86 -13.00 -0.34
CA GLN A 95 -5.15 -12.57 0.18
C GLN A 95 -5.01 -11.68 1.40
N GLN A 96 -4.14 -12.03 2.33
CA GLN A 96 -3.94 -11.26 3.56
C GLN A 96 -3.46 -9.84 3.25
N LYS A 97 -2.46 -9.72 2.37
CA LYS A 97 -1.93 -8.40 2.01
C LYS A 97 -2.94 -7.59 1.21
N LEU A 98 -3.64 -8.23 0.30
CA LEU A 98 -4.63 -7.55 -0.54
C LEU A 98 -5.84 -7.09 0.27
N LYS A 99 -6.31 -7.91 1.22
CA LYS A 99 -7.39 -7.50 2.12
C LYS A 99 -6.99 -6.30 2.97
N LYS A 100 -5.75 -6.28 3.45
CA LYS A 100 -5.23 -5.15 4.20
C LYS A 100 -5.18 -3.89 3.35
N ALA A 101 -4.70 -4.02 2.11
CA ALA A 101 -4.65 -2.90 1.17
C ALA A 101 -6.06 -2.33 0.93
N ILE A 102 -7.04 -3.19 0.74
CA ILE A 102 -8.43 -2.79 0.54
C ILE A 102 -8.98 -2.08 1.77
N THR A 103 -8.75 -2.64 2.97
CA THR A 103 -9.21 -2.06 4.23
C THR A 103 -8.66 -0.65 4.42
N LEU A 104 -7.39 -0.45 4.12
CA LEU A 104 -6.74 0.86 4.23
C LEU A 104 -7.33 1.86 3.24
N LEU A 105 -7.56 1.44 2.01
CA LEU A 105 -8.09 2.33 0.98
C LEU A 105 -9.55 2.65 1.23
N GLU A 106 -10.33 1.69 1.75
CA GLU A 106 -11.71 1.93 2.16
C GLU A 106 -11.78 2.94 3.31
N TYR A 107 -10.87 2.84 4.26
CA TYR A 107 -10.78 3.83 5.33
C TYR A 107 -10.59 5.23 4.76
N GLN A 108 -9.63 5.39 3.86
CA GLN A 108 -9.37 6.68 3.24
C GLN A 108 -10.59 7.19 2.47
N ASN A 109 -11.20 6.32 1.66
CA ASN A 109 -12.35 6.68 0.85
C ASN A 109 -13.54 7.10 1.72
N HIS A 110 -13.72 6.45 2.88
CA HIS A 110 -14.82 6.75 3.79
C HIS A 110 -14.64 8.07 4.54
N TYR A 111 -13.42 8.36 4.99
CA TYR A 111 -13.14 9.53 5.85
C TYR A 111 -12.64 10.74 5.08
N THR A 112 -12.24 10.59 3.82
CA THR A 112 -11.89 11.72 2.97
C THR A 112 -13.18 12.33 2.43
N GLN A 113 -13.35 13.64 2.61
CA GLN A 113 -14.57 14.31 2.18
C GLN A 113 -14.62 14.59 0.68
N GLU A 114 -13.49 14.45 0.01
CA GLU A 114 -13.42 14.69 -1.43
C GLU A 114 -13.64 13.40 -2.19
N TYR A 115 -14.58 13.43 -3.13
CA TYR A 115 -14.76 12.32 -4.07
C TYR A 115 -13.52 12.21 -4.96
N SER A 116 -12.99 11.00 -5.11
CA SER A 116 -11.87 10.74 -5.99
C SER A 116 -12.19 9.56 -6.89
N LEU A 117 -12.30 9.83 -8.19
CA LEU A 117 -12.47 8.77 -9.19
C LEU A 117 -11.27 7.84 -9.20
N GLU A 118 -10.07 8.40 -9.02
CA GLU A 118 -8.83 7.62 -8.98
C GLU A 118 -8.83 6.62 -7.82
N LEU A 119 -9.21 7.05 -6.61
CA LEU A 119 -9.30 6.16 -5.45
C LEU A 119 -10.33 5.05 -5.67
N ASN A 120 -11.49 5.39 -6.21
CA ASN A 120 -12.53 4.40 -6.47
C ASN A 120 -12.09 3.40 -7.55
N THR A 121 -11.37 3.84 -8.56
CA THR A 121 -10.81 2.97 -9.59
C THR A 121 -9.81 1.99 -9.00
N LYS A 122 -8.89 2.48 -8.15
CA LYS A 122 -7.91 1.64 -7.47
C LYS A 122 -8.58 0.62 -6.56
N LEU A 123 -9.59 1.05 -5.81
CA LEU A 123 -10.34 0.15 -4.91
C LEU A 123 -11.05 -0.94 -5.68
N THR A 124 -11.68 -0.61 -6.80
CA THR A 124 -12.33 -1.58 -7.67
C THR A 124 -11.32 -2.58 -8.23
N GLN A 125 -10.16 -2.10 -8.67
CA GLN A 125 -9.08 -2.95 -9.17
C GLN A 125 -8.62 -3.94 -8.10
N MET A 126 -8.42 -3.48 -6.88
CA MET A 126 -7.99 -4.33 -5.77
C MET A 126 -9.03 -5.40 -5.45
N LYS A 127 -10.31 -5.02 -5.40
CA LYS A 127 -11.40 -5.96 -5.14
C LYS A 127 -11.53 -7.01 -6.24
N ASN A 128 -11.36 -6.61 -7.49
CA ASN A 128 -11.39 -7.55 -8.62
C ASN A 128 -10.22 -8.53 -8.54
N THR A 129 -9.04 -8.06 -8.17
CA THR A 129 -7.87 -8.92 -7.99
C THR A 129 -8.13 -9.94 -6.88
N LEU A 130 -8.75 -9.52 -5.78
CA LEU A 130 -9.09 -10.42 -4.68
C LEU A 130 -10.08 -11.50 -5.13
N LEU A 131 -11.08 -11.16 -5.93
CA LEU A 131 -12.03 -12.12 -6.48
C LEU A 131 -11.35 -13.15 -7.37
N GLN A 132 -10.41 -12.71 -8.21
CA GLN A 132 -9.63 -13.61 -9.07
C GLN A 132 -8.82 -14.61 -8.25
N ILE A 133 -8.18 -14.16 -7.18
CA ILE A 133 -7.41 -15.04 -6.29
C ILE A 133 -8.33 -16.07 -5.63
N ALA A 134 -9.52 -15.67 -5.21
CA ALA A 134 -10.49 -16.57 -4.60
C ALA A 134 -10.96 -17.64 -5.59
N ASP A 135 -11.16 -17.28 -6.86
CA ASP A 135 -11.59 -18.19 -7.91
C ASP A 135 -10.50 -19.19 -8.30
N GLU A 136 -9.22 -18.82 -8.13
CA GLU A 136 -8.08 -19.68 -8.46
C GLU A 136 -7.82 -20.75 -7.39
N LYS A 137 -8.47 -20.68 -6.24
CA LYS A 137 -8.29 -21.67 -5.19
C LYS A 137 -8.96 -22.98 -5.57
N PRO A 138 -8.22 -24.10 -5.45
CA PRO A 138 -8.84 -25.41 -5.64
C PRO A 138 -9.84 -25.73 -4.54
#